data_8560dbc90d412581759980fd5bddb462
#
_entry.id   8560dbc90d412581759980fd5bddb462
#
_cell.length_a   1.000
_cell.length_b   1.000
_cell.length_c   1.000
_cell.angle_alpha   90.00
_cell.angle_beta   90.00
_cell.angle_gamma   90.00
#
_symmetry.space_group_name_H-M   'P 1'
#
loop_
_entity.id
_entity.type
_entity.pdbx_description
1 polymer ?
#
loop_
_entity_poly.entity_id
_entity_poly.type
_entity_poly.pdbx_seq_one_letter_code
_entity_poly.pdbx_strand_id
1 'polypeptide(L)'
;MPVTPTVRSRLEAQGFGGLDDAALQELAPWLRWSPALGMLLMTIGVALTSPAVLWALAGTTFLGTLLPFHPFDLLYNYGVRYLTGTGPLPKQRPQRRFACGVATVWLVATGLAFYVGSSTAGFALGIPLILVAALVSVTHFCIPSIIYNTIFNRSERAGVAMHPTGTASGRAGGEA
;
A
#
# COMPACT_ATOMS: atom_id res chain seq x y z
N MET A 1 -11.08 18.35 -7.26
CA MET A 1 -10.01 18.65 -8.23
C MET A 1 -9.72 17.40 -9.01
N PRO A 2 -9.57 17.40 -10.35
CA PRO A 2 -9.29 16.20 -11.11
C PRO A 2 -7.99 15.56 -10.65
N VAL A 3 -7.97 14.23 -10.57
CA VAL A 3 -6.75 13.46 -10.23
C VAL A 3 -5.77 13.62 -11.38
N THR A 4 -4.55 14.10 -11.09
CA THR A 4 -3.54 14.25 -12.14
C THR A 4 -3.12 12.89 -12.69
N PRO A 5 -2.71 12.78 -13.98
CA PRO A 5 -2.26 11.52 -14.57
C PRO A 5 -1.16 10.84 -13.76
N THR A 6 -0.26 11.62 -13.16
CA THR A 6 0.82 11.11 -12.28
C THR A 6 0.28 10.46 -11.00
N VAL A 7 -0.71 11.07 -10.34
CA VAL A 7 -1.33 10.51 -9.13
C VAL A 7 -2.10 9.24 -9.49
N ARG A 8 -2.83 9.24 -10.59
CA ARG A 8 -3.53 8.07 -11.11
C ARG A 8 -2.58 6.88 -11.32
N SER A 9 -1.51 7.08 -12.07
CA SER A 9 -0.50 6.03 -12.32
C SER A 9 0.11 5.47 -11.03
N ARG A 10 0.35 6.32 -10.03
CA ARG A 10 0.87 5.88 -8.72
C ARG A 10 -0.14 5.07 -7.93
N LEU A 11 -1.42 5.43 -7.97
CA LEU A 11 -2.50 4.68 -7.33
C LEU A 11 -2.74 3.34 -8.04
N GLU A 12 -2.68 3.31 -9.36
CA GLU A 12 -2.73 2.08 -10.15
C GLU A 12 -1.58 1.13 -9.80
N ALA A 13 -0.36 1.65 -9.63
CA ALA A 13 0.79 0.86 -9.17
C ALA A 13 0.62 0.27 -7.77
N GLN A 14 -0.20 0.89 -6.91
CA GLN A 14 -0.58 0.36 -5.60
C GLN A 14 -1.76 -0.62 -5.65
N GLY A 15 -2.33 -0.85 -6.85
CA GLY A 15 -3.44 -1.79 -7.05
C GLY A 15 -4.83 -1.14 -7.12
N PHE A 16 -4.95 0.18 -7.21
CA PHE A 16 -6.24 0.89 -7.32
C PHE A 16 -6.70 1.15 -8.76
N GLY A 17 -6.17 0.43 -9.75
CA GLY A 17 -6.48 0.61 -11.17
C GLY A 17 -7.92 0.23 -11.61
N GLY A 18 -8.75 -0.26 -10.70
CA GLY A 18 -10.15 -0.61 -11.00
C GLY A 18 -11.18 0.44 -10.58
N LEU A 19 -10.73 1.62 -10.11
CA LEU A 19 -11.61 2.72 -9.72
C LEU A 19 -11.80 3.68 -10.90
N ASP A 20 -13.03 4.19 -11.07
CA ASP A 20 -13.32 5.26 -12.01
C ASP A 20 -12.77 6.61 -11.52
N ASP A 21 -12.79 7.63 -12.39
CA ASP A 21 -12.21 8.93 -12.06
C ASP A 21 -12.96 9.64 -10.92
N ALA A 22 -14.27 9.44 -10.81
CA ALA A 22 -15.07 10.05 -9.76
C ALA A 22 -14.72 9.44 -8.39
N ALA A 23 -14.68 8.10 -8.30
CA ALA A 23 -14.28 7.41 -7.08
C ALA A 23 -12.82 7.71 -6.68
N LEU A 24 -11.91 7.81 -7.66
CA LEU A 24 -10.53 8.20 -7.39
C LEU A 24 -10.41 9.62 -6.83
N GLN A 25 -11.19 10.57 -7.37
CA GLN A 25 -11.20 11.95 -6.87
C GLN A 25 -11.70 12.03 -5.42
N GLU A 26 -12.74 11.28 -5.10
CA GLU A 26 -13.30 11.24 -3.75
C GLU A 26 -12.35 10.55 -2.76
N LEU A 27 -11.80 9.39 -3.14
CA LEU A 27 -11.06 8.53 -2.22
C LEU A 27 -9.55 8.82 -2.15
N ALA A 28 -8.95 9.48 -3.16
CA ALA A 28 -7.51 9.72 -3.19
C ALA A 28 -6.94 10.37 -1.91
N PRO A 29 -7.57 11.39 -1.29
CA PRO A 29 -7.08 11.94 -0.04
C PRO A 29 -7.16 10.92 1.11
N TRP A 30 -8.19 10.10 1.13
CA TRP A 30 -8.44 9.11 2.18
C TRP A 30 -7.58 7.84 2.06
N LEU A 31 -7.11 7.53 0.86
CA LEU A 31 -6.14 6.45 0.64
C LEU A 31 -4.79 6.72 1.33
N ARG A 32 -4.53 7.95 1.74
CA ARG A 32 -3.37 8.37 2.54
C ARG A 32 -3.55 8.13 4.04
N TRP A 33 -4.78 7.82 4.49
CA TRP A 33 -5.12 7.68 5.91
C TRP A 33 -4.24 6.66 6.63
N SER A 34 -4.19 5.43 6.14
CA SER A 34 -3.38 4.37 6.75
C SER A 34 -1.88 4.68 6.77
N PRO A 35 -1.22 5.09 5.66
CA PRO A 35 0.18 5.44 5.71
C PRO A 35 0.46 6.68 6.57
N ALA A 36 -0.45 7.65 6.65
CA ALA A 36 -0.28 8.81 7.51
C ALA A 36 -0.34 8.46 9.00
N LEU A 37 -1.30 7.63 9.41
CA LEU A 37 -1.37 7.11 10.78
C LEU A 37 -0.15 6.25 11.12
N GLY A 38 0.27 5.38 10.20
CA GLY A 38 1.48 4.58 10.35
C GLY A 38 2.71 5.44 10.54
N MET A 39 2.89 6.49 9.72
CA MET A 39 3.98 7.46 9.84
C MET A 39 3.96 8.16 11.19
N LEU A 40 2.79 8.63 11.65
CA LEU A 40 2.66 9.30 12.94
C LEU A 40 3.07 8.39 14.10
N LEU A 41 2.54 7.17 14.16
CA LEU A 41 2.86 6.21 15.21
C LEU A 41 4.32 5.76 15.17
N MET A 42 4.90 5.59 13.97
CA MET A 42 6.31 5.33 13.79
C MET A 42 7.18 6.47 14.36
N THR A 43 6.82 7.71 14.03
CA THR A 43 7.53 8.90 14.51
C THR A 43 7.50 8.95 16.03
N ILE A 44 6.35 8.71 16.65
CA ILE A 44 6.21 8.62 18.10
C ILE A 44 7.10 7.48 18.66
N GLY A 45 7.01 6.27 18.09
CA GLY A 45 7.78 5.12 18.57
C GLY A 45 9.29 5.31 18.48
N VAL A 46 9.78 5.92 17.39
CA VAL A 46 11.20 6.22 17.20
C VAL A 46 11.65 7.36 18.10
N ALA A 47 10.87 8.45 18.21
CA ALA A 47 11.20 9.59 19.06
C ALA A 47 11.27 9.21 20.54
N LEU A 48 10.37 8.34 21.00
CA LEU A 48 10.35 7.81 22.37
C LEU A 48 11.30 6.60 22.55
N THR A 49 12.02 6.18 21.51
CA THR A 49 12.84 4.94 21.50
C THR A 49 12.09 3.74 22.08
N SER A 50 10.80 3.63 21.80
CA SER A 50 9.88 2.67 22.43
C SER A 50 9.70 1.41 21.55
N PRO A 51 10.30 0.26 21.92
CA PRO A 51 10.06 -1.00 21.23
C PRO A 51 8.58 -1.40 21.24
N ALA A 52 7.88 -1.12 22.36
CA ALA A 52 6.48 -1.50 22.52
C ALA A 52 5.57 -0.83 21.48
N VAL A 53 5.74 0.46 21.23
CA VAL A 53 4.98 1.20 20.20
C VAL A 53 5.29 0.67 18.82
N LEU A 54 6.55 0.41 18.51
CA LEU A 54 6.99 -0.10 17.21
C LEU A 54 6.47 -1.52 16.96
N TRP A 55 6.48 -2.39 17.96
CA TRP A 55 5.95 -3.75 17.84
C TRP A 55 4.43 -3.81 17.80
N ALA A 56 3.72 -2.94 18.52
CA ALA A 56 2.28 -2.78 18.36
C ALA A 56 1.91 -2.36 16.93
N LEU A 57 2.69 -1.42 16.35
CA LEU A 57 2.51 -1.03 14.96
C LEU A 57 2.90 -2.15 13.99
N ALA A 58 3.96 -2.93 14.29
CA ALA A 58 4.33 -4.12 13.52
C ALA A 58 3.20 -5.15 13.50
N GLY A 59 2.53 -5.37 14.62
CA GLY A 59 1.33 -6.23 14.71
C GLY A 59 0.20 -5.73 13.80
N THR A 60 -0.05 -4.41 13.78
CA THR A 60 -1.07 -3.81 12.89
C THR A 60 -0.72 -3.97 11.41
N THR A 61 0.54 -3.75 11.03
CA THR A 61 0.98 -3.95 9.64
C THR A 61 1.02 -5.43 9.26
N PHE A 62 1.35 -6.32 10.18
CA PHE A 62 1.26 -7.76 9.98
C PHE A 62 -0.17 -8.21 9.70
N LEU A 63 -1.15 -7.74 10.46
CA LEU A 63 -2.57 -7.97 10.17
C LEU A 63 -2.95 -7.42 8.80
N GLY A 64 -2.44 -6.26 8.41
CA GLY A 64 -2.62 -5.70 7.07
C GLY A 64 -2.02 -6.56 5.96
N THR A 65 -1.01 -7.39 6.25
CA THR A 65 -0.47 -8.37 5.30
C THR A 65 -1.42 -9.55 5.08
N LEU A 66 -2.10 -9.99 6.12
CA LEU A 66 -2.97 -11.17 6.10
C LEU A 66 -4.40 -10.84 5.68
N LEU A 67 -4.93 -9.72 6.16
CA LEU A 67 -6.33 -9.33 5.98
C LEU A 67 -6.56 -8.60 4.65
N PRO A 68 -7.79 -8.65 4.11
CA PRO A 68 -8.16 -7.90 2.91
C PRO A 68 -8.28 -6.37 3.16
N PHE A 69 -8.26 -5.94 4.40
CA PHE A 69 -8.27 -4.54 4.82
C PHE A 69 -7.19 -4.31 5.87
N HIS A 70 -6.51 -3.16 5.79
CA HIS A 70 -5.62 -2.73 6.87
C HIS A 70 -6.44 -2.35 8.11
N PRO A 71 -5.99 -2.65 9.34
CA PRO A 71 -6.72 -2.23 10.55
C PRO A 71 -7.06 -0.73 10.58
N PHE A 72 -6.18 0.14 10.09
CA PHE A 72 -6.47 1.57 9.98
C PHE A 72 -7.51 1.91 8.90
N ASP A 73 -7.62 1.12 7.83
CA ASP A 73 -8.68 1.27 6.83
C ASP A 73 -10.04 0.85 7.42
N LEU A 74 -10.06 -0.14 8.33
CA LEU A 74 -11.28 -0.51 9.07
C LEU A 74 -11.72 0.62 10.00
N LEU A 75 -10.78 1.25 10.71
CA LEU A 75 -11.09 2.42 11.56
C LEU A 75 -11.72 3.54 10.73
N TYR A 76 -11.21 3.79 9.52
CA TYR A 76 -11.84 4.71 8.58
C TYR A 76 -13.22 4.24 8.14
N ASN A 77 -13.34 3.01 7.67
CA ASN A 77 -14.58 2.47 7.10
C ASN A 77 -15.73 2.37 8.11
N TYR A 78 -15.44 2.13 9.40
CA TYR A 78 -16.45 1.99 10.44
C TYR A 78 -16.62 3.24 11.32
N GLY A 79 -15.74 4.22 11.20
CA GLY A 79 -15.77 5.45 12.00
C GLY A 79 -15.76 6.72 11.14
N VAL A 80 -14.58 7.09 10.65
CA VAL A 80 -14.31 8.41 10.04
C VAL A 80 -15.19 8.70 8.83
N ARG A 81 -15.48 7.72 7.98
CA ARG A 81 -16.30 7.91 6.78
C ARG A 81 -17.69 8.45 7.06
N TYR A 82 -18.29 8.09 8.20
CA TYR A 82 -19.62 8.58 8.58
C TYR A 82 -19.61 10.06 8.95
N LEU A 83 -18.47 10.58 9.41
CA LEU A 83 -18.28 11.99 9.72
C LEU A 83 -17.99 12.82 8.45
N THR A 84 -17.41 12.17 7.43
CA THR A 84 -16.98 12.85 6.20
C THR A 84 -17.97 12.67 5.05
N GLY A 85 -18.93 11.75 5.17
CA GLY A 85 -19.91 11.45 4.11
C GLY A 85 -19.32 10.81 2.87
N THR A 86 -18.13 10.21 2.97
CA THR A 86 -17.40 9.62 1.84
C THR A 86 -17.62 8.11 1.71
N GLY A 87 -17.30 7.55 0.53
CA GLY A 87 -17.38 6.13 0.26
C GLY A 87 -16.41 5.27 1.07
N PRO A 88 -16.60 3.95 1.16
CA PRO A 88 -15.70 3.06 1.86
C PRO A 88 -14.38 2.91 1.09
N LEU A 89 -13.27 2.78 1.83
CA LEU A 89 -11.99 2.43 1.24
C LEU A 89 -12.02 1.02 0.65
N PRO A 90 -11.45 0.82 -0.54
CA PRO A 90 -11.45 -0.48 -1.22
C PRO A 90 -10.55 -1.49 -0.52
N LYS A 91 -10.79 -2.78 -0.81
CA LYS A 91 -9.95 -3.88 -0.32
C LYS A 91 -8.50 -3.73 -0.78
N GLN A 92 -7.58 -4.12 0.09
CA GLN A 92 -6.17 -4.14 -0.24
C GLN A 92 -5.84 -5.16 -1.32
N ARG A 93 -5.10 -4.73 -2.31
CA ARG A 93 -4.51 -5.57 -3.35
C ARG A 93 -3.17 -6.18 -2.88
N PRO A 94 -2.68 -7.25 -3.53
CA PRO A 94 -1.43 -7.92 -3.15
C PRO A 94 -0.23 -6.98 -3.00
N GLN A 95 -0.13 -5.93 -3.83
CA GLN A 95 0.94 -4.93 -3.78
C GLN A 95 1.01 -4.22 -2.42
N ARG A 96 -0.14 -3.79 -1.89
CA ARG A 96 -0.21 -3.13 -0.56
C ARG A 96 0.05 -4.13 0.57
N ARG A 97 -0.45 -5.35 0.44
CA ARG A 97 -0.20 -6.42 1.43
C ARG A 97 1.29 -6.76 1.52
N PHE A 98 1.97 -6.84 0.39
CA PHE A 98 3.42 -7.01 0.33
C PHE A 98 4.15 -5.84 1.02
N ALA A 99 3.75 -4.59 0.75
CA ALA A 99 4.32 -3.41 1.40
C ALA A 99 4.13 -3.45 2.93
N CYS A 100 2.96 -3.90 3.43
CA CYS A 100 2.72 -4.11 4.86
C CYS A 100 3.66 -5.17 5.45
N GLY A 101 3.94 -6.27 4.72
CA GLY A 101 4.89 -7.31 5.14
C GLY A 101 6.30 -6.77 5.29
N VAL A 102 6.77 -6.01 4.31
CA VAL A 102 8.10 -5.35 4.37
C VAL A 102 8.16 -4.39 5.56
N ALA A 103 7.13 -3.57 5.77
CA ALA A 103 7.04 -2.65 6.90
C ALA A 103 7.05 -3.40 8.24
N THR A 104 6.37 -4.54 8.33
CA THR A 104 6.35 -5.37 9.55
C THR A 104 7.76 -5.82 9.93
N VAL A 105 8.50 -6.42 8.99
CA VAL A 105 9.87 -6.88 9.23
C VAL A 105 10.77 -5.73 9.66
N TRP A 106 10.65 -4.60 9.00
CA TRP A 106 11.46 -3.43 9.30
C TRP A 106 11.14 -2.82 10.68
N LEU A 107 9.85 -2.72 11.04
CA LEU A 107 9.41 -2.26 12.36
C LEU A 107 9.90 -3.18 13.49
N VAL A 108 9.83 -4.51 13.28
CA VAL A 108 10.35 -5.49 14.24
C VAL A 108 11.85 -5.29 14.44
N ALA A 109 12.62 -5.14 13.35
CA ALA A 109 14.06 -4.92 13.43
C ALA A 109 14.41 -3.60 14.14
N THR A 110 13.66 -2.51 13.85
CA THR A 110 13.84 -1.22 14.51
C THR A 110 13.53 -1.31 16.01
N GLY A 111 12.42 -1.96 16.37
CA GLY A 111 12.05 -2.18 17.76
C GLY A 111 13.07 -3.04 18.50
N LEU A 112 13.60 -4.09 17.86
CA LEU A 112 14.65 -4.93 18.42
C LEU A 112 15.94 -4.13 18.68
N ALA A 113 16.35 -3.27 17.74
CA ALA A 113 17.52 -2.42 17.92
C ALA A 113 17.41 -1.52 19.18
N PHE A 114 16.25 -0.91 19.41
CA PHE A 114 16.01 -0.15 20.65
C PHE A 114 15.92 -1.05 21.89
N TYR A 115 15.32 -2.23 21.76
CA TYR A 115 15.17 -3.18 22.87
C TYR A 115 16.52 -3.66 23.41
N VAL A 116 17.49 -3.92 22.52
CA VAL A 116 18.86 -4.30 22.93
C VAL A 116 19.75 -3.11 23.31
N GLY A 117 19.18 -1.90 23.40
CA GLY A 117 19.89 -0.68 23.80
C GLY A 117 20.73 -0.01 22.70
N SER A 118 20.64 -0.48 21.44
CA SER A 118 21.38 0.11 20.32
C SER A 118 20.60 1.28 19.70
N SER A 119 20.62 2.44 20.33
CA SER A 119 19.93 3.65 19.84
C SER A 119 20.39 4.05 18.44
N THR A 120 21.69 3.96 18.15
CA THR A 120 22.23 4.29 16.82
C THR A 120 21.60 3.42 15.73
N ALA A 121 21.55 2.10 15.92
CA ALA A 121 20.92 1.19 14.97
C ALA A 121 19.39 1.44 14.89
N GLY A 122 18.74 1.72 16.01
CA GLY A 122 17.32 2.05 16.06
C GLY A 122 16.98 3.29 15.24
N PHE A 123 17.75 4.37 15.37
CA PHE A 123 17.57 5.57 14.56
C PHE A 123 17.96 5.36 13.09
N ALA A 124 19.04 4.62 12.82
CA ALA A 124 19.47 4.31 11.45
C ALA A 124 18.43 3.50 10.67
N LEU A 125 17.64 2.67 11.34
CA LEU A 125 16.53 1.93 10.74
C LEU A 125 15.24 2.75 10.76
N GLY A 126 14.93 3.44 11.85
CA GLY A 126 13.65 4.13 12.04
C GLY A 126 13.49 5.36 11.16
N ILE A 127 14.53 6.20 11.03
CA ILE A 127 14.45 7.42 10.23
C ILE A 127 14.15 7.14 8.75
N PRO A 128 14.87 6.25 8.04
CA PRO A 128 14.53 5.91 6.67
C PRO A 128 13.12 5.34 6.53
N LEU A 129 12.65 4.55 7.48
CA LEU A 129 11.30 4.01 7.46
C LEU A 129 10.24 5.11 7.56
N ILE A 130 10.44 6.11 8.44
CA ILE A 130 9.57 7.29 8.54
C ILE A 130 9.57 8.07 7.22
N LEU A 131 10.76 8.29 6.62
CA LEU A 131 10.87 9.01 5.34
C LEU A 131 10.14 8.30 4.20
N VAL A 132 10.25 6.97 4.11
CA VAL A 132 9.50 6.18 3.13
C VAL A 132 7.99 6.29 3.37
N ALA A 133 7.52 6.21 4.62
CA ALA A 133 6.12 6.37 4.95
C ALA A 133 5.61 7.79 4.66
N ALA A 134 6.41 8.82 4.92
CA ALA A 134 6.11 10.20 4.57
C ALA A 134 5.98 10.37 3.03
N LEU A 135 6.91 9.78 2.28
CA LEU A 135 6.88 9.81 0.81
C LEU A 135 5.57 9.21 0.28
N VAL A 136 5.16 8.05 0.78
CA VAL A 136 3.88 7.42 0.40
C VAL A 136 2.70 8.31 0.76
N SER A 137 2.69 8.86 1.97
CA SER A 137 1.60 9.69 2.47
C SER A 137 1.42 10.98 1.67
N VAL A 138 2.51 11.60 1.22
CA VAL A 138 2.47 12.87 0.48
C VAL A 138 2.28 12.65 -1.02
N THR A 139 2.99 11.68 -1.59
CA THR A 139 3.12 11.55 -3.07
C THR A 139 2.37 10.38 -3.67
N HIS A 140 1.77 9.50 -2.87
CA HIS A 140 1.26 8.18 -3.31
C HIS A 140 2.33 7.29 -3.98
N PHE A 141 3.62 7.55 -3.73
CA PHE A 141 4.72 6.78 -4.33
C PHE A 141 5.15 5.69 -3.36
N CYS A 142 4.78 4.44 -3.65
CA CYS A 142 5.07 3.29 -2.80
C CYS A 142 6.17 2.42 -3.41
N ILE A 143 7.39 2.53 -2.87
CA ILE A 143 8.56 1.76 -3.35
C ILE A 143 8.31 0.24 -3.31
N PRO A 144 7.82 -0.36 -2.19
CA PRO A 144 7.55 -1.80 -2.16
C PRO A 144 6.52 -2.26 -3.20
N SER A 145 5.51 -1.43 -3.52
CA SER A 145 4.52 -1.77 -4.57
C SER A 145 5.15 -1.80 -5.95
N ILE A 146 6.11 -0.90 -6.23
CA ILE A 146 6.85 -0.90 -7.50
C ILE A 146 7.75 -2.14 -7.59
N ILE A 147 8.45 -2.49 -6.50
CA ILE A 147 9.26 -3.70 -6.42
C ILE A 147 8.39 -4.94 -6.68
N TYR A 148 7.22 -5.02 -6.03
CA TYR A 148 6.27 -6.10 -6.25
C TYR A 148 5.87 -6.21 -7.73
N ASN A 149 5.45 -5.10 -8.35
CA ASN A 149 5.03 -5.08 -9.75
C ASN A 149 6.18 -5.43 -10.71
N THR A 150 7.41 -5.04 -10.38
CA THR A 150 8.57 -5.37 -11.21
C THR A 150 8.91 -6.86 -11.16
N ILE A 151 8.74 -7.49 -10.00
CA ILE A 151 9.07 -8.92 -9.82
C ILE A 151 7.93 -9.80 -10.35
N PHE A 152 6.68 -9.52 -9.99
CA PHE A 152 5.56 -10.42 -10.21
C PHE A 152 4.78 -10.12 -11.51
N ASN A 153 4.57 -8.86 -11.88
CA ASN A 153 3.84 -8.53 -13.11
C ASN A 153 4.68 -8.67 -14.39
N ARG A 154 5.99 -8.80 -14.27
CA ARG A 154 6.85 -9.15 -15.41
C ARG A 154 6.56 -10.58 -15.91
N SER A 155 6.23 -11.48 -15.01
CA SER A 155 5.86 -12.85 -15.34
C SER A 155 4.53 -12.96 -16.07
N GLU A 156 3.54 -12.15 -15.74
CA GLU A 156 2.25 -12.13 -16.47
C GLU A 156 2.39 -11.57 -17.88
N ARG A 157 3.20 -10.52 -18.06
CA ARG A 157 3.47 -9.95 -19.41
C ARG A 157 4.27 -10.93 -20.29
N ALA A 158 5.19 -11.68 -19.73
CA ALA A 158 5.93 -12.72 -20.45
C ALA A 158 5.02 -13.91 -20.81
N GLY A 159 4.09 -14.30 -19.93
CA GLY A 159 3.12 -15.37 -20.18
C GLY A 159 2.09 -15.02 -21.27
N VAL A 160 1.62 -13.77 -21.29
CA VAL A 160 0.70 -13.28 -22.34
C VAL A 160 1.42 -13.16 -23.69
N ALA A 161 2.71 -12.82 -23.73
CA ALA A 161 3.48 -12.76 -24.96
C ALA A 161 3.80 -14.17 -25.54
N MET A 162 3.75 -15.22 -24.73
CA MET A 162 3.96 -16.62 -25.17
C MET A 162 2.69 -17.34 -25.63
N HIS A 163 1.50 -16.72 -25.47
CA HIS A 163 0.26 -17.27 -26.03
C HIS A 163 -0.28 -16.29 -27.08
N PRO A 164 0.23 -16.33 -28.33
CA PRO A 164 -0.44 -15.65 -29.43
C PRO A 164 -1.77 -16.36 -29.63
N THR A 165 -2.87 -15.70 -29.32
CA THR A 165 -4.21 -16.15 -29.66
C THR A 165 -4.34 -16.24 -31.19
N GLY A 166 -3.83 -17.34 -31.74
CA GLY A 166 -4.25 -17.81 -33.02
C GLY A 166 -5.63 -18.41 -32.88
N THR A 167 -6.56 -17.77 -33.50
CA THR A 167 -7.61 -18.27 -34.36
C THR A 167 -8.80 -17.30 -34.31
N ALA A 168 -8.66 -16.20 -35.04
CA ALA A 168 -9.81 -15.61 -35.68
C ALA A 168 -10.27 -16.63 -36.75
N SER A 169 -11.08 -17.62 -36.33
CA SER A 169 -11.82 -18.44 -37.28
C SER A 169 -12.99 -17.59 -37.79
N GLY A 170 -12.77 -17.02 -38.95
CA GLY A 170 -13.80 -16.47 -39.79
C GLY A 170 -14.86 -17.53 -40.03
N ARG A 171 -16.08 -17.19 -39.70
CA ARG A 171 -17.26 -17.86 -40.25
C ARG A 171 -18.04 -16.81 -41.02
N ALA A 172 -17.52 -16.55 -42.23
CA ALA A 172 -18.26 -15.90 -43.28
C ALA A 172 -19.09 -16.98 -44.00
N GLY A 173 -20.31 -16.65 -44.28
CA GLY A 173 -20.99 -17.15 -45.47
C GLY A 173 -21.85 -18.37 -45.28
N GLY A 174 -23.07 -18.25 -45.71
CA GLY A 174 -24.04 -19.29 -45.99
C GLY A 174 -25.43 -18.74 -46.18
N GLU A 175 -25.61 -17.98 -47.24
CA GLU A 175 -26.94 -17.80 -47.85
C GLU A 175 -27.42 -19.14 -48.44
N ALA A 176 -28.68 -19.48 -48.17
CA ALA A 176 -29.64 -20.00 -49.14
C ALA A 176 -30.99 -20.16 -48.45
#